data_61da0c67d9f6d32b5930bf1628316ad8
#
_entry.id   61da0c67d9f6d32b5930bf1628316ad8
#
_cell.length_a   1.000
_cell.length_b   1.000
_cell.length_c   1.000
_cell.angle_alpha   90.00
_cell.angle_beta   90.00
_cell.angle_gamma   90.00
#
_symmetry.space_group_name_H-M   'P 1'
#
loop_
_entity.id
_entity.type
_entity.pdbx_description
1 polymer ?
#
loop_
_entity_poly.entity_id
_entity_poly.type
_entity_poly.pdbx_seq_one_letter_code
_entity_poly.pdbx_strand_id
1 'polypeptide(L)'
;MREISAQKVTEVVKKLCINANCYLPQDVKDRIESCHKAEPWPQAQEILERIMENYQIAEQGDRPICQDTGLACVFVKIGQEVHVDGDLAEAINEGVRQGYTEGYLRKSVVRDPLDRVNTGDNTPAMIYYDIVPGDKLEITVAPKGAGSENMSQIKMLKPSDGEQGVKDFVLWAVENAGPNPCPPIVVGVGVGGTFDKAAYLAKKALTRDLNEPNPDPFWANMEKELLDKINALGIGPQGLGGKTTALSVNIEQMPAHIASLPVAVNINCHVARHEKEVI
;
A
#
# COMPACT_ATOMS: atom_id res chain seq x y z
N MET A 1 -3.11 -23.70 22.88
CA MET A 1 -2.31 -22.69 22.15
C MET A 1 -1.81 -23.36 20.90
N ARG A 2 -2.01 -22.77 19.75
CA ARG A 2 -1.54 -23.31 18.47
C ARG A 2 -0.07 -22.92 18.25
N GLU A 3 0.78 -23.89 17.98
CA GLU A 3 2.20 -23.64 17.72
C GLU A 3 2.46 -23.48 16.23
N ILE A 4 3.25 -22.47 15.88
CA ILE A 4 3.72 -22.19 14.52
C ILE A 4 5.24 -22.03 14.60
N SER A 5 5.98 -22.78 13.79
CA SER A 5 7.44 -22.62 13.78
C SER A 5 7.90 -21.33 13.11
N ALA A 6 8.96 -20.72 13.61
CA ALA A 6 9.62 -19.57 12.98
C ALA A 6 10.00 -19.87 11.52
N GLN A 7 10.45 -21.10 11.23
CA GLN A 7 10.77 -21.53 9.87
C GLN A 7 9.54 -21.42 8.93
N LYS A 8 8.34 -21.83 9.39
CA LYS A 8 7.11 -21.69 8.58
C LYS A 8 6.81 -20.23 8.26
N VAL A 9 7.03 -19.32 9.22
CA VAL A 9 6.90 -17.87 9.00
C VAL A 9 7.88 -17.38 7.94
N THR A 10 9.14 -17.78 8.03
CA THR A 10 10.19 -17.46 7.04
C THR A 10 9.80 -17.89 5.63
N GLU A 11 9.34 -19.12 5.46
CA GLU A 11 8.91 -19.67 4.17
C GLU A 11 7.74 -18.89 3.58
N VAL A 12 6.75 -18.55 4.41
CA VAL A 12 5.58 -17.77 3.99
C VAL A 12 5.99 -16.36 3.57
N VAL A 13 6.76 -15.64 4.40
CA VAL A 13 7.20 -14.28 4.07
C VAL A 13 8.06 -14.23 2.81
N LYS A 14 8.96 -15.19 2.64
CA LYS A 14 9.75 -15.35 1.40
C LYS A 14 8.85 -15.44 0.16
N LYS A 15 7.89 -16.36 0.18
CA LYS A 15 6.92 -16.55 -0.91
C LYS A 15 6.12 -15.26 -1.18
N LEU A 16 5.61 -14.62 -0.12
CA LEU A 16 4.83 -13.39 -0.23
C LEU A 16 5.65 -12.22 -0.83
N CYS A 17 6.93 -12.09 -0.47
CA CYS A 17 7.81 -11.09 -1.06
C CYS A 17 7.97 -11.24 -2.58
N ILE A 18 8.14 -12.48 -3.04
CA ILE A 18 8.30 -12.78 -4.47
C ILE A 18 6.98 -12.54 -5.20
N ASN A 19 5.91 -13.17 -4.72
CA ASN A 19 4.60 -13.10 -5.36
C ASN A 19 4.09 -11.65 -5.45
N ALA A 20 4.12 -10.90 -4.35
CA ALA A 20 3.66 -9.52 -4.35
C ALA A 20 4.42 -8.63 -5.34
N ASN A 21 5.65 -8.97 -5.71
CA ASN A 21 6.42 -8.22 -6.69
C ASN A 21 6.18 -8.65 -8.15
N CYS A 22 5.75 -9.90 -8.36
CA CYS A 22 5.57 -10.47 -9.71
C CYS A 22 4.10 -10.46 -10.16
N TYR A 23 3.16 -10.56 -9.22
CA TYR A 23 1.73 -10.70 -9.50
C TYR A 23 0.96 -9.52 -8.90
N LEU A 24 0.26 -8.79 -9.75
CA LEU A 24 -0.63 -7.72 -9.30
C LEU A 24 -1.94 -8.31 -8.76
N PRO A 25 -2.48 -7.85 -7.61
CA PRO A 25 -3.77 -8.29 -7.11
C PRO A 25 -4.89 -8.15 -8.14
N GLN A 26 -5.85 -9.08 -8.14
CA GLN A 26 -6.89 -9.13 -9.17
C GLN A 26 -7.80 -7.90 -9.15
N ASP A 27 -8.15 -7.40 -7.98
CA ASP A 27 -8.93 -6.17 -7.81
C ASP A 27 -8.26 -4.94 -8.45
N VAL A 28 -6.94 -4.86 -8.37
CA VAL A 28 -6.15 -3.78 -9.01
C VAL A 28 -6.17 -3.93 -10.53
N LYS A 29 -6.00 -5.16 -11.05
CA LYS A 29 -6.11 -5.46 -12.49
C LYS A 29 -7.49 -5.06 -13.02
N ASP A 30 -8.55 -5.52 -12.36
CA ASP A 30 -9.94 -5.25 -12.72
C ASP A 30 -10.23 -3.74 -12.74
N ARG A 31 -9.67 -3.01 -11.76
CA ARG A 31 -9.82 -1.56 -11.69
C ARG A 31 -9.09 -0.84 -12.82
N ILE A 32 -7.87 -1.25 -13.16
CA ILE A 32 -7.11 -0.69 -14.30
C ILE A 32 -7.87 -0.96 -15.61
N GLU A 33 -8.37 -2.17 -15.83
CA GLU A 33 -9.17 -2.51 -17.01
C GLU A 33 -10.46 -1.69 -17.11
N SER A 34 -11.16 -1.51 -15.98
CA SER A 34 -12.36 -0.69 -15.93
C SER A 34 -12.06 0.78 -16.25
N CYS A 35 -10.97 1.31 -15.73
CA CYS A 35 -10.50 2.66 -16.02
C CYS A 35 -10.11 2.81 -17.49
N HIS A 36 -9.41 1.85 -18.08
CA HIS A 36 -9.06 1.84 -19.50
C HIS A 36 -10.30 1.94 -20.40
N LYS A 37 -11.33 1.13 -20.10
CA LYS A 37 -12.60 1.15 -20.86
C LYS A 37 -13.37 2.49 -20.72
N ALA A 38 -13.23 3.16 -19.58
CA ALA A 38 -13.91 4.40 -19.26
C ALA A 38 -13.12 5.67 -19.59
N GLU A 39 -11.86 5.56 -19.97
CA GLU A 39 -10.97 6.67 -20.29
C GLU A 39 -11.34 7.26 -21.66
N PRO A 40 -11.76 8.54 -21.73
CA PRO A 40 -12.19 9.12 -23.00
C PRO A 40 -11.03 9.59 -23.89
N TRP A 41 -9.83 9.74 -23.34
CA TRP A 41 -8.71 10.28 -24.07
C TRP A 41 -7.81 9.17 -24.64
N PRO A 42 -7.66 9.06 -25.98
CA PRO A 42 -6.96 7.93 -26.62
C PRO A 42 -5.51 7.76 -26.13
N GLN A 43 -4.80 8.86 -25.88
CA GLN A 43 -3.42 8.80 -25.41
C GLN A 43 -3.32 8.23 -23.98
N ALA A 44 -4.27 8.56 -23.11
CA ALA A 44 -4.35 7.99 -21.77
C ALA A 44 -4.79 6.52 -21.81
N GLN A 45 -5.66 6.15 -22.75
CA GLN A 45 -6.01 4.73 -22.97
C GLN A 45 -4.78 3.92 -23.38
N GLU A 46 -3.96 4.41 -24.32
CA GLU A 46 -2.73 3.72 -24.74
C GLU A 46 -1.76 3.53 -23.56
N ILE A 47 -1.62 4.54 -22.68
CA ILE A 47 -0.78 4.41 -21.49
C ILE A 47 -1.31 3.33 -20.54
N LEU A 48 -2.61 3.28 -20.31
CA LEU A 48 -3.23 2.22 -19.49
C LEU A 48 -3.04 0.84 -20.12
N GLU A 49 -3.12 0.74 -21.45
CA GLU A 49 -2.84 -0.50 -22.18
C GLU A 49 -1.39 -0.96 -21.98
N ARG A 50 -0.41 -0.06 -22.01
CA ARG A 50 0.99 -0.39 -21.70
C ARG A 50 1.19 -0.85 -20.26
N ILE A 51 0.45 -0.26 -19.30
CA ILE A 51 0.45 -0.73 -17.91
C ILE A 51 -0.10 -2.16 -17.83
N MET A 52 -1.18 -2.47 -18.54
CA MET A 52 -1.77 -3.80 -18.59
C MET A 52 -0.81 -4.83 -19.24
N GLU A 53 -0.20 -4.48 -20.36
CA GLU A 53 0.81 -5.30 -21.02
C GLU A 53 2.00 -5.59 -20.08
N ASN A 54 2.47 -4.59 -19.33
CA ASN A 54 3.59 -4.72 -18.42
C ASN A 54 3.34 -5.75 -17.30
N TYR A 55 2.19 -5.69 -16.62
CA TYR A 55 1.94 -6.68 -15.56
C TYR A 55 1.69 -8.09 -16.13
N GLN A 56 1.14 -8.22 -17.34
CA GLN A 56 0.98 -9.51 -18.01
C GLN A 56 2.34 -10.13 -18.36
N ILE A 57 3.27 -9.34 -18.90
CA ILE A 57 4.65 -9.79 -19.18
C ILE A 57 5.37 -10.21 -17.90
N ALA A 58 5.19 -9.44 -16.81
CA ALA A 58 5.79 -9.75 -15.52
C ALA A 58 5.28 -11.11 -14.99
N GLU A 59 3.97 -11.31 -15.00
CA GLU A 59 3.32 -12.54 -14.55
C GLU A 59 3.73 -13.78 -15.35
N GLN A 60 3.81 -13.66 -16.70
CA GLN A 60 4.24 -14.76 -17.57
C GLN A 60 5.71 -15.13 -17.41
N GLY A 61 6.53 -14.19 -16.98
CA GLY A 61 7.97 -14.36 -16.87
C GLY A 61 8.49 -14.54 -15.45
N ASP A 62 7.62 -14.62 -14.45
CA ASP A 62 7.99 -14.60 -13.02
C ASP A 62 8.98 -13.46 -12.71
N ARG A 63 8.71 -12.26 -13.23
CA ARG A 63 9.59 -11.10 -13.12
C ARG A 63 8.91 -9.98 -12.34
N PRO A 64 9.69 -9.17 -11.60
CA PRO A 64 9.11 -8.00 -10.94
C PRO A 64 8.43 -7.05 -11.93
N ILE A 65 7.23 -6.59 -11.56
CA ILE A 65 6.43 -5.65 -12.37
C ILE A 65 7.15 -4.29 -12.53
N CYS A 66 7.99 -3.93 -11.57
CA CYS A 66 8.72 -2.66 -11.54
C CYS A 66 10.15 -2.89 -11.05
N GLN A 67 11.09 -2.05 -11.48
CA GLN A 67 12.47 -2.05 -10.99
C GLN A 67 12.58 -1.63 -9.51
N ASP A 68 11.63 -0.85 -8.99
CA ASP A 68 11.54 -0.56 -7.56
C ASP A 68 10.67 -1.64 -6.89
N THR A 69 11.32 -2.66 -6.36
CA THR A 69 10.66 -3.74 -5.62
C THR A 69 10.41 -3.38 -4.15
N GLY A 70 10.76 -2.18 -3.75
CA GLY A 70 10.33 -1.48 -2.53
C GLY A 70 10.96 -1.97 -1.23
N LEU A 71 10.54 -1.33 -0.15
CA LEU A 71 10.73 -1.81 1.22
C LEU A 71 9.62 -2.82 1.55
N ALA A 72 9.96 -3.91 2.22
CA ALA A 72 8.97 -4.87 2.69
C ALA A 72 8.20 -4.29 3.89
N CYS A 73 6.97 -3.82 3.67
CA CYS A 73 6.03 -3.56 4.75
C CYS A 73 5.28 -4.84 5.06
N VAL A 74 5.34 -5.31 6.31
CA VAL A 74 4.76 -6.56 6.75
C VAL A 74 3.73 -6.29 7.83
N PHE A 75 2.46 -6.59 7.55
CA PHE A 75 1.37 -6.49 8.52
C PHE A 75 1.07 -7.87 9.06
N VAL A 76 1.12 -8.01 10.37
CA VAL A 76 0.96 -9.29 11.06
C VAL A 76 -0.21 -9.19 12.02
N LYS A 77 -1.27 -10.01 11.81
CA LYS A 77 -2.34 -10.19 12.78
C LYS A 77 -2.09 -11.49 13.53
N ILE A 78 -1.83 -11.38 14.81
CA ILE A 78 -1.51 -12.52 15.68
C ILE A 78 -2.73 -12.87 16.52
N GLY A 79 -3.26 -14.09 16.33
CA GLY A 79 -4.29 -14.63 17.20
C GLY A 79 -3.75 -14.81 18.63
N GLN A 80 -4.54 -14.44 19.64
CA GLN A 80 -4.14 -14.58 21.06
C GLN A 80 -3.83 -16.01 21.49
N GLU A 81 -4.29 -17.01 20.73
CA GLU A 81 -4.04 -18.43 20.97
C GLU A 81 -2.88 -18.99 20.14
N VAL A 82 -2.13 -18.12 19.41
CA VAL A 82 -0.95 -18.48 18.65
C VAL A 82 0.30 -18.33 19.51
N HIS A 83 1.18 -19.32 19.45
CA HIS A 83 2.56 -19.24 19.90
C HIS A 83 3.49 -19.47 18.71
N VAL A 84 4.42 -18.56 18.48
CA VAL A 84 5.47 -18.76 17.48
C VAL A 84 6.70 -19.29 18.20
N ASP A 85 7.13 -20.51 17.82
CA ASP A 85 8.35 -21.12 18.35
C ASP A 85 9.56 -20.49 17.68
N GLY A 86 10.18 -19.55 18.38
CA GLY A 86 11.33 -18.75 17.94
C GLY A 86 11.04 -17.24 17.89
N ASP A 87 11.99 -16.49 17.34
CA ASP A 87 11.89 -15.03 17.18
C ASP A 87 11.08 -14.69 15.91
N LEU A 88 9.85 -14.18 16.09
CA LEU A 88 8.96 -13.84 15.00
C LEU A 88 9.51 -12.70 14.12
N ALA A 89 10.14 -11.70 14.74
CA ALA A 89 10.68 -10.57 13.98
C ALA A 89 11.87 -11.00 13.12
N GLU A 90 12.77 -11.83 13.66
CA GLU A 90 13.88 -12.39 12.90
C GLU A 90 13.40 -13.36 11.81
N ALA A 91 12.40 -14.20 12.08
CA ALA A 91 11.80 -15.08 11.08
C ALA A 91 11.22 -14.30 9.87
N ILE A 92 10.58 -13.15 10.14
CA ILE A 92 10.07 -12.26 9.09
C ILE A 92 11.25 -11.66 8.30
N ASN A 93 12.28 -11.14 8.98
CA ASN A 93 13.45 -10.57 8.33
C ASN A 93 14.18 -11.60 7.49
N GLU A 94 14.35 -12.83 7.99
CA GLU A 94 14.96 -13.93 7.23
C GLU A 94 14.13 -14.26 5.97
N GLY A 95 12.79 -14.26 6.07
CA GLY A 95 11.91 -14.44 4.91
C GLY A 95 12.10 -13.33 3.87
N VAL A 96 12.21 -12.07 4.30
CA VAL A 96 12.53 -10.94 3.41
C VAL A 96 13.89 -11.11 2.77
N ARG A 97 14.93 -11.44 3.53
CA ARG A 97 16.31 -11.68 3.04
C ARG A 97 16.32 -12.73 1.93
N GLN A 98 15.71 -13.89 2.19
CA GLN A 98 15.58 -14.96 1.21
C GLN A 98 14.74 -14.55 0.01
N GLY A 99 13.57 -13.94 0.21
CA GLY A 99 12.66 -13.52 -0.86
C GLY A 99 13.31 -12.52 -1.81
N TYR A 100 14.00 -11.51 -1.27
CA TYR A 100 14.68 -10.51 -2.10
C TYR A 100 15.95 -11.05 -2.78
N THR A 101 16.54 -12.09 -2.25
CA THR A 101 17.72 -12.74 -2.87
C THR A 101 17.30 -13.72 -3.95
N GLU A 102 16.44 -14.67 -3.63
CA GLU A 102 16.02 -15.74 -4.54
C GLU A 102 15.05 -15.26 -5.62
N GLY A 103 14.21 -14.24 -5.33
CA GLY A 103 13.33 -13.58 -6.28
C GLY A 103 14.05 -12.55 -7.17
N TYR A 104 15.37 -12.39 -7.05
CA TYR A 104 16.16 -11.38 -7.79
C TYR A 104 15.61 -9.97 -7.65
N LEU A 105 15.05 -9.67 -6.47
CA LEU A 105 14.46 -8.37 -6.17
C LEU A 105 15.54 -7.35 -5.82
N ARG A 106 15.28 -6.07 -6.10
CA ARG A 106 16.23 -4.99 -5.80
C ARG A 106 16.30 -4.75 -4.29
N LYS A 107 17.52 -4.80 -3.72
CA LYS A 107 17.76 -4.45 -2.33
C LYS A 107 17.86 -2.93 -2.21
N SER A 108 16.89 -2.32 -1.56
CA SER A 108 16.72 -0.86 -1.50
C SER A 108 16.95 -0.28 -0.10
N VAL A 109 17.12 -1.13 0.93
CA VAL A 109 17.31 -0.69 2.31
C VAL A 109 18.73 -0.21 2.53
N VAL A 110 18.86 0.97 3.14
CA VAL A 110 20.13 1.50 3.66
C VAL A 110 20.09 1.45 5.18
N ARG A 111 21.22 1.08 5.81
CA ARG A 111 21.30 0.90 7.28
C ARG A 111 21.13 2.20 8.07
N ASP A 112 21.41 3.32 7.43
CA ASP A 112 21.21 4.65 8.00
C ASP A 112 20.77 5.62 6.90
N PRO A 113 19.75 6.45 7.13
CA PRO A 113 19.19 7.34 6.11
C PRO A 113 20.15 8.45 5.67
N LEU A 114 21.17 8.78 6.45
CA LEU A 114 22.17 9.80 6.15
C LEU A 114 23.49 9.15 5.62
N ASP A 115 23.98 8.08 6.25
CA ASP A 115 25.18 7.33 5.83
C ASP A 115 24.93 6.47 4.57
N ARG A 116 23.70 6.12 4.26
CA ARG A 116 23.21 5.50 3.03
C ARG A 116 23.94 4.24 2.53
N VAL A 117 24.59 3.51 3.43
CA VAL A 117 25.21 2.22 3.09
C VAL A 117 24.12 1.16 2.97
N ASN A 118 24.05 0.48 1.82
CA ASN A 118 23.05 -0.56 1.57
C ASN A 118 23.24 -1.76 2.51
N THR A 119 22.16 -2.33 3.02
CA THR A 119 22.20 -3.51 3.90
C THR A 119 22.59 -4.78 3.14
N GLY A 120 22.35 -4.82 1.83
CA GLY A 120 22.68 -5.93 0.95
C GLY A 120 21.63 -7.04 0.89
N ASP A 121 20.61 -6.98 1.74
CA ASP A 121 19.60 -8.02 1.89
C ASP A 121 18.15 -7.52 1.99
N ASN A 122 17.96 -6.21 1.89
CA ASN A 122 16.67 -5.51 2.01
C ASN A 122 16.01 -5.61 3.40
N THR A 123 16.77 -5.88 4.45
CA THR A 123 16.31 -5.84 5.85
C THR A 123 16.83 -4.60 6.59
N PRO A 124 16.19 -4.19 7.70
CA PRO A 124 15.00 -4.79 8.28
C PRO A 124 13.72 -4.47 7.52
N ALA A 125 12.73 -5.35 7.63
CA ALA A 125 11.36 -5.08 7.20
C ALA A 125 10.69 -4.02 8.11
N MET A 126 9.70 -3.30 7.57
CA MET A 126 8.82 -2.44 8.36
C MET A 126 7.65 -3.29 8.87
N ILE A 127 7.75 -3.80 10.10
CA ILE A 127 6.79 -4.76 10.65
C ILE A 127 5.77 -4.05 11.54
N TYR A 128 4.49 -4.34 11.30
CA TYR A 128 3.36 -3.85 12.08
C TYR A 128 2.59 -5.03 12.67
N TYR A 129 2.30 -4.98 13.98
CA TYR A 129 1.62 -6.06 14.70
C TYR A 129 0.24 -5.61 15.18
N ASP A 130 -0.79 -6.41 14.88
CA ASP A 130 -2.11 -6.34 15.48
C ASP A 130 -2.37 -7.65 16.23
N ILE A 131 -2.76 -7.59 17.52
CA ILE A 131 -3.19 -8.75 18.31
C ILE A 131 -4.71 -8.86 18.17
N VAL A 132 -5.18 -10.04 17.77
CA VAL A 132 -6.60 -10.30 17.52
C VAL A 132 -7.06 -11.57 18.23
N PRO A 133 -8.37 -11.77 18.50
CA PRO A 133 -8.88 -13.03 18.99
C PRO A 133 -8.62 -14.19 18.02
N GLY A 134 -8.49 -15.42 18.56
CA GLY A 134 -8.38 -16.65 17.76
C GLY A 134 -6.98 -17.24 17.68
N ASP A 135 -6.82 -18.22 16.81
CA ASP A 135 -5.65 -19.09 16.68
C ASP A 135 -4.96 -19.03 15.31
N LYS A 136 -5.19 -17.96 14.56
CA LYS A 136 -4.60 -17.77 13.23
C LYS A 136 -3.51 -16.71 13.26
N LEU A 137 -2.49 -16.89 12.40
CA LEU A 137 -1.49 -15.90 12.10
C LEU A 137 -1.69 -15.47 10.64
N GLU A 138 -2.14 -14.22 10.43
CA GLU A 138 -2.26 -13.63 9.10
C GLU A 138 -1.05 -12.74 8.84
N ILE A 139 -0.38 -12.95 7.72
CA ILE A 139 0.77 -12.16 7.29
C ILE A 139 0.44 -11.55 5.93
N THR A 140 0.54 -10.23 5.82
CA THR A 140 0.42 -9.50 4.56
C THR A 140 1.75 -8.81 4.27
N VAL A 141 2.33 -9.07 3.11
CA VAL A 141 3.52 -8.36 2.62
C VAL A 141 3.09 -7.37 1.55
N ALA A 142 3.40 -6.10 1.77
CA ALA A 142 3.11 -5.00 0.86
C ALA A 142 4.42 -4.27 0.51
N PRO A 143 5.11 -4.64 -0.58
CA PRO A 143 6.32 -3.95 -1.00
C PRO A 143 6.03 -2.49 -1.35
N LYS A 144 6.65 -1.55 -0.64
CA LYS A 144 6.39 -0.12 -0.75
C LYS A 144 7.50 0.61 -1.51
N GLY A 145 7.19 1.03 -2.74
CA GLY A 145 8.11 1.79 -3.58
C GLY A 145 8.34 3.22 -3.07
N ALA A 146 9.58 3.71 -3.19
CA ALA A 146 9.98 5.01 -2.65
C ALA A 146 9.37 6.19 -3.41
N GLY A 147 9.17 6.10 -4.73
CA GLY A 147 8.61 7.19 -5.52
C GLY A 147 7.24 7.64 -5.01
N SER A 148 6.37 6.71 -4.71
CA SER A 148 5.06 7.00 -4.13
C SER A 148 5.08 7.25 -2.62
N GLU A 149 5.97 6.57 -1.87
CA GLU A 149 6.11 6.82 -0.42
C GLU A 149 6.54 8.26 -0.13
N ASN A 150 7.46 8.81 -0.91
CA ASN A 150 7.96 10.18 -0.76
C ASN A 150 6.89 11.25 -0.99
N MET A 151 5.77 10.91 -1.63
CA MET A 151 4.66 11.83 -1.89
C MET A 151 3.62 11.81 -0.77
N SER A 152 3.78 10.95 0.23
CA SER A 152 2.86 10.83 1.36
C SER A 152 2.95 12.03 2.29
N GLN A 153 1.83 12.38 2.90
CA GLN A 153 1.70 13.58 3.73
C GLN A 153 0.95 13.26 5.02
N ILE A 154 1.26 13.99 6.08
CA ILE A 154 0.52 13.96 7.35
C ILE A 154 0.31 15.36 7.88
N LYS A 155 -0.86 15.61 8.44
CA LYS A 155 -1.21 16.91 9.01
C LYS A 155 -2.07 16.75 10.27
N MET A 156 -1.78 17.52 11.27
CA MET A 156 -2.65 17.68 12.44
C MET A 156 -3.64 18.79 12.13
N LEU A 157 -4.83 18.42 11.69
CA LEU A 157 -5.94 19.36 11.48
C LEU A 157 -6.55 19.77 12.82
N LYS A 158 -7.29 20.87 12.82
CA LYS A 158 -8.13 21.28 13.96
C LYS A 158 -9.49 20.60 13.84
N PRO A 159 -10.15 20.22 14.95
CA PRO A 159 -11.52 19.69 14.90
C PRO A 159 -12.51 20.62 14.17
N SER A 160 -12.27 21.94 14.22
CA SER A 160 -13.06 22.95 13.49
C SER A 160 -12.92 22.88 11.96
N ASP A 161 -11.86 22.27 11.43
CA ASP A 161 -11.67 22.11 9.99
C ASP A 161 -12.64 21.06 9.43
N GLY A 162 -13.08 20.12 10.29
CA GLY A 162 -14.14 19.17 10.03
C GLY A 162 -13.93 18.31 8.77
N GLU A 163 -15.01 17.84 8.21
CA GLU A 163 -15.03 16.99 7.02
C GLU A 163 -14.37 17.68 5.80
N GLN A 164 -14.66 18.97 5.61
CA GLN A 164 -14.10 19.72 4.49
C GLN A 164 -12.59 19.84 4.59
N GLY A 165 -12.04 20.09 5.79
CA GLY A 165 -10.59 20.14 5.99
C GLY A 165 -9.89 18.82 5.69
N VAL A 166 -10.53 17.68 5.99
CA VAL A 166 -10.01 16.35 5.59
C VAL A 166 -9.98 16.22 4.08
N LYS A 167 -11.07 16.54 3.39
CA LYS A 167 -11.18 16.47 1.92
C LYS A 167 -10.15 17.38 1.24
N ASP A 168 -10.04 18.61 1.68
CA ASP A 168 -9.09 19.59 1.14
C ASP A 168 -7.65 19.13 1.30
N PHE A 169 -7.32 18.54 2.45
CA PHE A 169 -5.97 18.03 2.69
C PHE A 169 -5.65 16.83 1.80
N VAL A 170 -6.58 15.89 1.61
CA VAL A 170 -6.38 14.74 0.71
C VAL A 170 -6.19 15.20 -0.73
N LEU A 171 -7.03 16.11 -1.22
CA LEU A 171 -6.91 16.67 -2.57
C LEU A 171 -5.59 17.41 -2.76
N TRP A 172 -5.20 18.26 -1.80
CA TRP A 172 -3.93 18.97 -1.81
C TRP A 172 -2.74 17.99 -1.86
N ALA A 173 -2.77 16.91 -1.07
CA ALA A 173 -1.69 15.94 -1.05
C ALA A 173 -1.51 15.26 -2.43
N VAL A 174 -2.60 14.90 -3.10
CA VAL A 174 -2.57 14.29 -4.43
C VAL A 174 -2.13 15.30 -5.50
N GLU A 175 -2.65 16.52 -5.47
CA GLU A 175 -2.27 17.59 -6.40
C GLU A 175 -0.78 17.92 -6.28
N ASN A 176 -0.28 18.04 -5.04
CA ASN A 176 1.14 18.27 -4.76
C ASN A 176 2.04 17.11 -5.20
N ALA A 177 1.55 15.86 -5.11
CA ALA A 177 2.26 14.70 -5.60
C ALA A 177 2.39 14.70 -7.13
N GLY A 178 1.36 15.14 -7.84
CA GLY A 178 1.34 15.24 -9.29
C GLY A 178 1.71 13.93 -9.99
N PRO A 179 2.63 13.95 -10.98
CA PRO A 179 3.05 12.75 -11.70
C PRO A 179 4.04 11.86 -10.94
N ASN A 180 4.66 12.35 -9.85
CA ASN A 180 5.77 11.69 -9.17
C ASN A 180 5.46 10.27 -8.66
N PRO A 181 4.25 9.95 -8.17
CA PRO A 181 3.91 8.60 -7.71
C PRO A 181 3.53 7.63 -8.84
N CYS A 182 3.75 7.95 -10.10
CA CYS A 182 3.39 7.13 -11.27
C CYS A 182 1.90 6.76 -11.30
N PRO A 183 0.98 7.71 -11.52
CA PRO A 183 -0.45 7.42 -11.62
C PRO A 183 -0.79 6.40 -12.73
N PRO A 184 -1.95 5.72 -12.64
CA PRO A 184 -3.03 5.92 -11.67
C PRO A 184 -2.67 5.40 -10.29
N ILE A 185 -2.96 6.18 -9.25
CA ILE A 185 -2.56 5.91 -7.88
C ILE A 185 -3.66 5.20 -7.07
N VAL A 186 -3.26 4.55 -5.98
CA VAL A 186 -4.16 4.18 -4.88
C VAL A 186 -3.84 5.08 -3.69
N VAL A 187 -4.86 5.71 -3.15
CA VAL A 187 -4.74 6.67 -2.05
C VAL A 187 -5.26 6.04 -0.76
N GLY A 188 -4.37 5.78 0.18
CA GLY A 188 -4.73 5.39 1.54
C GLY A 188 -4.82 6.60 2.45
N VAL A 189 -5.92 6.74 3.15
CA VAL A 189 -6.16 7.84 4.09
C VAL A 189 -6.36 7.28 5.48
N GLY A 190 -5.63 7.80 6.45
CA GLY A 190 -5.82 7.49 7.86
C GLY A 190 -6.34 8.71 8.62
N VAL A 191 -7.47 8.56 9.30
CA VAL A 191 -8.11 9.65 10.05
C VAL A 191 -8.30 9.26 11.51
N GLY A 192 -7.83 10.11 12.41
CA GLY A 192 -7.99 9.89 13.85
C GLY A 192 -6.82 9.17 14.52
N GLY A 193 -7.02 8.66 15.73
CA GLY A 193 -5.95 8.15 16.58
C GLY A 193 -4.98 9.25 17.03
N THR A 194 -3.69 8.94 16.93
CA THR A 194 -2.56 9.83 17.17
C THR A 194 -1.78 10.06 15.89
N PHE A 195 -0.77 10.93 15.91
CA PHE A 195 0.10 11.23 14.75
C PHE A 195 0.62 9.96 14.06
N ASP A 196 1.21 9.06 14.81
CA ASP A 196 1.76 7.78 14.34
C ASP A 196 0.65 6.81 13.87
N LYS A 197 -0.48 6.79 14.59
CA LYS A 197 -1.61 5.90 14.26
C LYS A 197 -2.30 6.33 12.96
N ALA A 198 -2.46 7.62 12.71
CA ALA A 198 -2.99 8.10 11.43
C ALA A 198 -2.10 7.67 10.25
N ALA A 199 -0.77 7.78 10.39
CA ALA A 199 0.18 7.32 9.38
C ALA A 199 0.09 5.80 9.15
N TYR A 200 -0.02 5.00 10.23
CA TYR A 200 -0.24 3.56 10.15
C TYR A 200 -1.54 3.21 9.43
N LEU A 201 -2.65 3.88 9.78
CA LEU A 201 -3.96 3.65 9.16
C LEU A 201 -3.93 3.96 7.67
N ALA A 202 -3.31 5.07 7.26
CA ALA A 202 -3.16 5.42 5.85
C ALA A 202 -2.39 4.34 5.07
N LYS A 203 -1.32 3.80 5.66
CA LYS A 203 -0.53 2.74 5.04
C LYS A 203 -1.29 1.42 4.98
N LYS A 204 -2.03 1.07 6.03
CA LYS A 204 -2.88 -0.12 6.09
C LYS A 204 -4.02 -0.05 5.06
N ALA A 205 -4.62 1.12 4.87
CA ALA A 205 -5.68 1.36 3.89
C ALA A 205 -5.27 0.97 2.45
N LEU A 206 -3.97 1.03 2.13
CA LEU A 206 -3.44 0.61 0.83
C LEU A 206 -3.49 -0.91 0.57
N THR A 207 -3.75 -1.72 1.62
CA THR A 207 -3.86 -3.19 1.51
C THR A 207 -5.30 -3.69 1.52
N ARG A 208 -6.29 -2.78 1.51
CA ARG A 208 -7.70 -3.14 1.36
C ARG A 208 -8.02 -3.39 -0.10
N ASP A 209 -8.87 -4.39 -0.38
CA ASP A 209 -9.40 -4.66 -1.71
C ASP A 209 -10.06 -3.40 -2.28
N LEU A 210 -9.73 -3.04 -3.52
CA LEU A 210 -10.23 -1.81 -4.16
C LEU A 210 -11.72 -1.87 -4.48
N ASN A 211 -12.33 -3.05 -4.44
CA ASN A 211 -13.76 -3.27 -4.64
C ASN A 211 -14.55 -3.25 -3.32
N GLU A 212 -13.87 -3.25 -2.16
CA GLU A 212 -14.49 -3.20 -0.85
C GLU A 212 -14.57 -1.75 -0.35
N PRO A 213 -15.77 -1.11 -0.37
CA PRO A 213 -15.94 0.22 0.22
C PRO A 213 -15.78 0.16 1.73
N ASN A 214 -15.54 1.31 2.36
CA ASN A 214 -15.56 1.39 3.81
C ASN A 214 -16.91 0.86 4.36
N PRO A 215 -16.91 0.03 5.42
CA PRO A 215 -18.14 -0.52 5.99
C PRO A 215 -19.07 0.55 6.59
N ASP A 216 -18.54 1.73 6.94
CA ASP A 216 -19.34 2.87 7.37
C ASP A 216 -19.75 3.69 6.14
N PRO A 217 -21.08 3.88 5.89
CA PRO A 217 -21.58 4.62 4.74
C PRO A 217 -21.08 6.07 4.65
N PHE A 218 -20.79 6.73 5.79
CA PHE A 218 -20.26 8.09 5.80
C PHE A 218 -18.88 8.12 5.12
N TRP A 219 -17.99 7.22 5.52
CA TRP A 219 -16.64 7.13 4.96
C TRP A 219 -16.66 6.58 3.53
N ALA A 220 -17.51 5.60 3.23
CA ALA A 220 -17.69 5.08 1.86
C ALA A 220 -18.12 6.18 0.87
N ASN A 221 -19.03 7.07 1.27
CA ASN A 221 -19.43 8.22 0.45
C ASN A 221 -18.26 9.20 0.26
N MET A 222 -17.46 9.45 1.30
CA MET A 222 -16.29 10.31 1.22
C MET A 222 -15.21 9.72 0.30
N GLU A 223 -14.96 8.40 0.35
CA GLU A 223 -14.06 7.70 -0.57
C GLU A 223 -14.44 7.93 -2.02
N LYS A 224 -15.72 7.76 -2.33
CA LYS A 224 -16.26 7.98 -3.68
C LYS A 224 -16.13 9.44 -4.12
N GLU A 225 -16.53 10.38 -3.26
CA GLU A 225 -16.43 11.81 -3.56
C GLU A 225 -14.99 12.25 -3.81
N LEU A 226 -14.04 11.77 -2.98
CA LEU A 226 -12.62 12.06 -3.14
C LEU A 226 -12.06 11.46 -4.43
N LEU A 227 -12.44 10.23 -4.77
CA LEU A 227 -12.02 9.60 -6.02
C LEU A 227 -12.49 10.41 -7.24
N ASP A 228 -13.75 10.84 -7.25
CA ASP A 228 -14.30 11.66 -8.33
C ASP A 228 -13.54 13.00 -8.46
N LYS A 229 -13.27 13.68 -7.34
CA LYS A 229 -12.53 14.95 -7.31
C LYS A 229 -11.07 14.78 -7.74
N ILE A 230 -10.39 13.72 -7.29
CA ILE A 230 -9.00 13.42 -7.69
C ILE A 230 -8.92 13.15 -9.18
N ASN A 231 -9.87 12.39 -9.74
CA ASN A 231 -9.92 12.12 -11.16
C ASN A 231 -10.27 13.37 -12.00
N ALA A 232 -10.96 14.35 -11.42
CA ALA A 232 -11.21 15.63 -12.04
C ALA A 232 -9.97 16.55 -12.11
N LEU A 233 -8.90 16.26 -11.36
CA LEU A 233 -7.62 17.01 -11.45
C LEU A 233 -6.96 16.85 -12.83
N GLY A 234 -7.27 15.79 -13.57
CA GLY A 234 -6.75 15.59 -14.92
C GLY A 234 -5.25 15.28 -15.00
N ILE A 235 -4.63 14.83 -13.90
CA ILE A 235 -3.21 14.43 -13.88
C ILE A 235 -3.02 13.24 -14.83
N GLY A 236 -3.92 12.27 -14.79
CA GLY A 236 -3.99 11.14 -15.70
C GLY A 236 -2.88 10.10 -15.56
N PRO A 237 -2.96 9.00 -16.35
CA PRO A 237 -1.98 7.93 -16.32
C PRO A 237 -0.56 8.44 -16.59
N GLN A 238 0.38 8.06 -15.75
CA GLN A 238 1.80 8.49 -15.74
C GLN A 238 2.00 10.01 -15.68
N GLY A 239 0.95 10.78 -15.29
CA GLY A 239 1.00 12.23 -15.23
C GLY A 239 0.96 12.93 -16.60
N LEU A 240 0.52 12.24 -17.65
CA LEU A 240 0.50 12.74 -19.02
C LEU A 240 -0.88 13.24 -19.45
N GLY A 241 -1.78 13.45 -18.49
CA GLY A 241 -3.16 13.89 -18.72
C GLY A 241 -4.14 12.73 -18.87
N GLY A 242 -5.43 13.04 -18.86
CA GLY A 242 -6.51 12.08 -18.90
C GLY A 242 -7.34 12.08 -17.62
N LYS A 243 -8.38 11.28 -17.60
CA LYS A 243 -9.31 11.18 -16.48
C LYS A 243 -8.78 10.35 -15.34
N THR A 244 -8.03 9.27 -15.65
CA THR A 244 -7.65 8.24 -14.67
C THR A 244 -6.41 8.66 -13.88
N THR A 245 -6.60 9.46 -12.83
CA THR A 245 -5.53 9.86 -11.89
C THR A 245 -5.38 8.87 -10.75
N ALA A 246 -6.49 8.37 -10.20
CA ALA A 246 -6.52 7.39 -9.13
C ALA A 246 -7.45 6.21 -9.46
N LEU A 247 -7.07 5.02 -8.98
CA LEU A 247 -7.87 3.79 -9.04
C LEU A 247 -8.86 3.71 -7.89
N SER A 248 -8.42 4.12 -6.68
CA SER A 248 -9.24 4.09 -5.46
C SER A 248 -8.73 5.11 -4.43
N VAL A 249 -9.65 5.50 -3.55
CA VAL A 249 -9.37 6.14 -2.27
C VAL A 249 -9.92 5.24 -1.18
N ASN A 250 -9.07 4.80 -0.28
CA ASN A 250 -9.44 3.94 0.85
C ASN A 250 -9.19 4.68 2.16
N ILE A 251 -10.21 4.82 3.00
CA ILE A 251 -10.13 5.54 4.29
C ILE A 251 -10.21 4.53 5.43
N GLU A 252 -9.25 4.59 6.34
CA GLU A 252 -9.29 3.91 7.63
C GLU A 252 -9.40 4.96 8.75
N GLN A 253 -10.32 4.75 9.68
CA GLN A 253 -10.56 5.70 10.75
C GLN A 253 -10.44 5.07 12.14
N MET A 254 -10.18 5.91 13.12
CA MET A 254 -10.07 5.53 14.52
C MET A 254 -10.54 6.68 15.42
N PRO A 255 -11.14 6.41 16.59
CA PRO A 255 -11.41 7.45 17.58
C PRO A 255 -10.17 8.27 17.92
N ALA A 256 -10.34 9.58 18.10
CA ALA A 256 -9.28 10.52 18.39
C ALA A 256 -9.58 11.34 19.65
N HIS A 257 -8.57 12.06 20.17
CA HIS A 257 -8.77 13.02 21.23
C HIS A 257 -9.69 14.16 20.75
N ILE A 258 -10.61 14.62 21.62
CA ILE A 258 -11.61 15.67 21.28
C ILE A 258 -11.01 16.96 20.69
N ALA A 259 -9.76 17.25 21.00
CA ALA A 259 -9.06 18.45 20.54
C ALA A 259 -8.13 18.19 19.33
N SER A 260 -8.17 17.02 18.71
CA SER A 260 -7.28 16.66 17.60
C SER A 260 -8.01 16.02 16.43
N LEU A 261 -7.49 16.28 15.23
CA LEU A 261 -7.95 15.65 13.98
C LEU A 261 -6.72 15.33 13.12
N PRO A 262 -5.95 14.27 13.47
CA PRO A 262 -4.83 13.84 12.66
C PRO A 262 -5.33 13.20 11.38
N VAL A 263 -4.72 13.57 10.25
CA VAL A 263 -5.00 13.00 8.92
C VAL A 263 -3.68 12.69 8.22
N ALA A 264 -3.56 11.48 7.72
CA ALA A 264 -2.43 11.05 6.91
C ALA A 264 -2.91 10.57 5.55
N VAL A 265 -2.10 10.83 4.53
CA VAL A 265 -2.29 10.36 3.15
C VAL A 265 -1.05 9.57 2.76
N ASN A 266 -1.20 8.29 2.48
CA ASN A 266 -0.15 7.45 1.93
C ASN A 266 -0.52 7.03 0.51
N ILE A 267 0.42 7.08 -0.42
CA ILE A 267 0.13 6.90 -1.84
C ILE A 267 0.86 5.66 -2.37
N ASN A 268 0.16 4.81 -3.13
CA ASN A 268 0.74 3.79 -4.00
C ASN A 268 0.64 4.21 -5.46
N CYS A 269 1.63 3.84 -6.27
CA CYS A 269 1.57 3.92 -7.73
C CYS A 269 0.58 2.88 -8.31
N HIS A 270 0.45 2.82 -9.62
CA HIS A 270 -0.37 1.82 -10.31
C HIS A 270 0.04 0.36 -10.01
N VAL A 271 1.26 0.13 -9.54
CA VAL A 271 1.68 -1.19 -9.01
C VAL A 271 1.33 -1.24 -7.51
N ALA A 272 0.03 -1.18 -7.19
CA ALA A 272 -0.49 -1.29 -5.82
C ALA A 272 -0.53 -2.76 -5.40
N ARG A 273 0.64 -3.28 -5.08
CA ARG A 273 0.90 -4.71 -4.86
C ARG A 273 0.92 -5.09 -3.39
N HIS A 274 0.30 -6.17 -3.07
CA HIS A 274 0.40 -6.85 -1.79
C HIS A 274 -0.06 -8.29 -1.93
N GLU A 275 0.37 -9.15 -1.02
CA GLU A 275 -0.03 -10.56 -0.97
C GLU A 275 -0.19 -10.97 0.47
N LYS A 276 -1.13 -11.88 0.73
CA LYS A 276 -1.52 -12.29 2.09
C LYS A 276 -1.63 -13.81 2.19
N GLU A 277 -1.16 -14.36 3.33
CA GLU A 277 -1.38 -15.78 3.69
C GLU A 277 -1.81 -15.88 5.16
N VAL A 278 -2.70 -16.81 5.43
CA VAL A 278 -3.18 -17.15 6.79
C VAL A 278 -2.67 -18.53 7.13
N ILE A 279 -1.93 -18.64 8.23
CA ILE A 279 -1.36 -19.88 8.74
C ILE A 279 -1.81 -20.18 10.16
#